data_80acf9ff8b360ae87a130542aa8ec3a0
#
_entry.id   80acf9ff8b360ae87a130542aa8ec3a0
#
_cell.length_a   1.000
_cell.length_b   1.000
_cell.length_c   1.000
_cell.angle_alpha   90.00
_cell.angle_beta   90.00
_cell.angle_gamma   90.00
#
_symmetry.space_group_name_H-M   'P 1'
#
loop_
_entity.id
_entity.type
_entity.pdbx_description
1 polymer ?
#
loop_
_entity_poly.entity_id
_entity_poly.type
_entity_poly.pdbx_seq_one_letter_code
_entity_poly.pdbx_strand_id
1 'polypeptide(L)'
;CIYELPIIYNIKNMTPEEKARIKIDQWFTDAGWEVVNRDAYEPTCTAVAIREGLLKGNLEADYFLFINGKAVGVLEAKREETDAFASKVCEQAALYARSVPNIYQTYQKPLPFIFTSNGKELYFCDFREPDSYFKPIMAIPTPHELVKKLGIEDTFAGLPTLKKKGLRDCQYEAVTELEKSFRAGQNRALMVLATGAGKTYTACLAAYRMLSYTP
;
A
#
# COMPACT_ATOMS: atom_id res chain seq x y z
N CYS A 1 13.93 5.23 21.05
CA CYS A 1 14.37 4.84 19.68
C CYS A 1 14.80 3.39 19.74
N ILE A 2 13.95 2.49 19.31
CA ILE A 2 14.32 1.09 19.07
C ILE A 2 14.74 1.05 17.62
N TYR A 3 16.05 0.92 17.37
CA TYR A 3 16.57 0.60 16.06
C TYR A 3 16.18 -0.86 15.79
N GLU A 4 15.19 -1.11 14.95
CA GLU A 4 15.02 -2.42 14.35
C GLU A 4 16.27 -2.69 13.52
N LEU A 5 17.08 -3.63 13.97
CA LEU A 5 18.17 -4.18 13.18
C LEU A 5 17.55 -4.82 11.93
N PRO A 6 18.16 -4.63 10.74
CA PRO A 6 17.66 -5.32 9.55
C PRO A 6 17.67 -6.82 9.84
N ILE A 7 16.52 -7.46 9.62
CA ILE A 7 16.39 -8.93 9.73
C ILE A 7 17.34 -9.51 8.69
N ILE A 8 18.49 -10.01 9.12
CA ILE A 8 19.42 -10.73 8.25
C ILE A 8 18.75 -12.07 7.96
N TYR A 9 18.02 -12.13 6.87
CA TYR A 9 17.45 -13.37 6.36
C TYR A 9 18.59 -14.34 6.03
N ASN A 10 18.60 -15.48 6.70
CA ASN A 10 19.56 -16.54 6.40
C ASN A 10 19.11 -17.26 5.12
N ILE A 11 19.49 -16.70 3.96
CA ILE A 11 19.04 -17.08 2.61
C ILE A 11 19.26 -18.58 2.30
N LYS A 12 20.12 -19.26 3.05
CA LYS A 12 20.46 -20.68 2.82
C LYS A 12 19.33 -21.67 3.17
N ASN A 13 18.38 -21.30 4.03
CA ASN A 13 17.31 -22.19 4.51
C ASN A 13 15.89 -21.75 4.10
N MET A 14 15.76 -20.77 3.19
CA MET A 14 14.47 -20.26 2.77
C MET A 14 13.82 -21.14 1.71
N THR A 15 12.52 -21.34 1.84
CA THR A 15 11.72 -22.01 0.81
C THR A 15 11.67 -21.18 -0.48
N PRO A 16 11.43 -21.78 -1.64
CA PRO A 16 11.27 -21.04 -2.89
C PRO A 16 10.17 -19.97 -2.84
N GLU A 17 9.11 -20.21 -2.07
CA GLU A 17 7.99 -19.28 -1.88
C GLU A 17 8.40 -18.07 -1.05
N GLU A 18 9.13 -18.26 0.06
CA GLU A 18 9.68 -17.17 0.86
C GLU A 18 10.62 -16.27 0.04
N LYS A 19 11.43 -16.87 -0.85
CA LYS A 19 12.31 -16.12 -1.76
C LYS A 19 11.52 -15.26 -2.74
N ALA A 20 10.43 -15.79 -3.30
CA ALA A 20 9.54 -15.02 -4.18
C ALA A 20 8.90 -13.85 -3.43
N ARG A 21 8.41 -14.09 -2.20
CA ARG A 21 7.80 -13.04 -1.35
C ARG A 21 8.76 -11.90 -1.02
N ILE A 22 10.05 -12.18 -0.73
CA ILE A 22 11.04 -11.11 -0.49
C ILE A 22 11.18 -10.19 -1.71
N LYS A 23 11.22 -10.75 -2.90
CA LYS A 23 11.28 -9.94 -4.13
C LYS A 23 10.02 -9.11 -4.33
N ILE A 24 8.86 -9.70 -4.07
CA ILE A 24 7.58 -9.01 -4.18
C ILE A 24 7.47 -7.89 -3.14
N ASP A 25 7.93 -8.10 -1.91
CA ASP A 25 8.02 -7.06 -0.87
C ASP A 25 8.86 -5.87 -1.34
N GLN A 26 10.02 -6.16 -1.95
CA GLN A 26 10.90 -5.12 -2.49
C GLN A 26 10.20 -4.35 -3.61
N TRP A 27 9.52 -5.03 -4.53
CA TRP A 27 8.78 -4.37 -5.61
C TRP A 27 7.65 -3.47 -5.11
N PHE A 28 6.94 -3.87 -4.06
CA PHE A 28 5.95 -3.02 -3.39
C PHE A 28 6.62 -1.78 -2.79
N THR A 29 7.71 -1.98 -2.06
CA THR A 29 8.46 -0.89 -1.42
C THR A 29 9.00 0.10 -2.46
N ASP A 30 9.59 -0.39 -3.54
CA ASP A 30 10.12 0.42 -4.65
C ASP A 30 9.01 1.23 -5.35
N ALA A 31 7.80 0.67 -5.41
CA ALA A 31 6.62 1.33 -5.96
C ALA A 31 5.94 2.31 -4.98
N GLY A 32 6.48 2.46 -3.76
CA GLY A 32 5.96 3.41 -2.75
C GLY A 32 4.84 2.87 -1.87
N TRP A 33 4.68 1.54 -1.79
CA TRP A 33 3.80 0.89 -0.84
C TRP A 33 4.52 0.61 0.48
N GLU A 34 3.82 0.75 1.58
CA GLU A 34 4.27 0.22 2.88
C GLU A 34 3.87 -1.26 2.98
N VAL A 35 4.85 -2.15 3.20
CA VAL A 35 4.59 -3.58 3.35
C VAL A 35 4.57 -3.93 4.82
N VAL A 36 3.42 -4.39 5.32
CA VAL A 36 3.22 -4.70 6.75
C VAL A 36 2.64 -6.10 6.94
N ASN A 37 2.86 -6.66 8.11
CA ASN A 37 2.14 -7.86 8.52
C ASN A 37 0.71 -7.49 8.96
N ARG A 38 -0.19 -8.44 8.90
CA ARG A 38 -1.62 -8.24 9.21
C ARG A 38 -1.88 -7.62 10.58
N ASP A 39 -1.12 -8.01 11.60
CA ASP A 39 -1.22 -7.52 12.97
C ASP A 39 -0.72 -6.09 13.17
N ALA A 40 0.11 -5.61 12.24
CA ALA A 40 0.65 -4.25 12.24
C ALA A 40 -0.14 -3.27 11.35
N TYR A 41 -1.24 -3.72 10.75
CA TYR A 41 -2.05 -2.85 9.86
C TYR A 41 -2.82 -1.80 10.64
N GLU A 42 -2.61 -0.55 10.27
CA GLU A 42 -3.38 0.60 10.74
C GLU A 42 -4.15 1.23 9.57
N PRO A 43 -5.49 1.42 9.69
CA PRO A 43 -6.32 1.97 8.60
C PRO A 43 -5.93 3.38 8.14
N THR A 44 -5.12 4.08 8.92
CA THR A 44 -4.64 5.44 8.63
C THR A 44 -3.47 5.50 7.66
N CYS A 45 -2.86 4.37 7.33
CA CYS A 45 -1.75 4.30 6.37
C CYS A 45 -2.23 4.68 4.97
N THR A 46 -1.44 5.47 4.25
CA THR A 46 -1.82 5.99 2.92
C THR A 46 -1.91 4.90 1.85
N ALA A 47 -0.90 4.03 1.79
CA ALA A 47 -0.85 2.93 0.83
C ALA A 47 -0.12 1.74 1.44
N VAL A 48 -0.84 0.66 1.65
CA VAL A 48 -0.34 -0.50 2.40
C VAL A 48 -0.60 -1.79 1.62
N ALA A 49 0.41 -2.64 1.56
CA ALA A 49 0.31 -4.04 1.16
C ALA A 49 0.41 -4.91 2.42
N ILE A 50 -0.70 -5.50 2.84
CA ILE A 50 -0.77 -6.36 4.02
C ILE A 50 -0.44 -7.78 3.61
N ARG A 51 0.58 -8.38 4.22
CA ARG A 51 0.87 -9.81 4.04
C ARG A 51 -0.20 -10.66 4.72
N GLU A 52 -0.56 -11.77 4.08
CA GLU A 52 -1.50 -12.77 4.62
C GLU A 52 -2.83 -12.14 5.04
N GLY A 53 -3.37 -11.29 4.15
CA GLY A 53 -4.62 -10.58 4.39
C GLY A 53 -5.82 -11.51 4.47
N LEU A 54 -6.57 -11.46 5.58
CA LEU A 54 -7.76 -12.28 5.80
C LEU A 54 -8.91 -11.88 4.89
N LEU A 55 -9.53 -12.87 4.28
CA LEU A 55 -10.68 -12.77 3.41
C LEU A 55 -11.87 -13.58 4.00
N LYS A 56 -13.06 -13.46 3.38
CA LYS A 56 -14.24 -14.27 3.76
C LYS A 56 -13.96 -15.76 3.58
N GLY A 57 -14.56 -16.58 4.44
CA GLY A 57 -14.45 -18.04 4.34
C GLY A 57 -13.09 -18.59 4.78
N ASN A 58 -12.40 -17.90 5.66
CA ASN A 58 -11.05 -18.24 6.13
C ASN A 58 -10.02 -18.34 4.98
N LEU A 59 -10.24 -17.62 3.89
CA LEU A 59 -9.25 -17.44 2.82
C LEU A 59 -8.23 -16.39 3.25
N GLU A 60 -7.02 -16.51 2.73
CA GLU A 60 -5.94 -15.54 2.92
C GLU A 60 -5.36 -15.20 1.54
N ALA A 61 -5.24 -13.89 1.26
CA ALA A 61 -4.47 -13.41 0.12
C ALA A 61 -3.03 -13.22 0.55
N ASP A 62 -2.06 -13.56 -0.29
CA ASP A 62 -0.64 -13.32 0.01
C ASP A 62 -0.37 -11.83 0.27
N TYR A 63 -1.02 -10.95 -0.52
CA TYR A 63 -1.05 -9.51 -0.23
C TYR A 63 -2.45 -8.95 -0.46
N PHE A 64 -2.88 -8.14 0.50
CA PHE A 64 -4.14 -7.39 0.43
C PHE A 64 -3.83 -5.89 0.43
N LEU A 65 -4.26 -5.18 -0.62
CA LEU A 65 -3.83 -3.81 -0.91
C LEU A 65 -4.87 -2.79 -0.45
N PHE A 66 -4.41 -1.78 0.26
CA PHE A 66 -5.22 -0.68 0.75
C PHE A 66 -4.63 0.67 0.33
N ILE A 67 -5.51 1.60 -0.04
CA ILE A 67 -5.17 3.01 -0.26
C ILE A 67 -6.16 3.85 0.54
N ASN A 68 -5.64 4.75 1.37
CA ASN A 68 -6.44 5.63 2.23
C ASN A 68 -7.48 4.83 3.07
N GLY A 69 -7.05 3.72 3.65
CA GLY A 69 -7.90 2.85 4.48
C GLY A 69 -8.95 2.03 3.74
N LYS A 70 -8.99 2.08 2.41
CA LYS A 70 -9.95 1.32 1.59
C LYS A 70 -9.23 0.26 0.77
N ALA A 71 -9.78 -0.94 0.76
CA ALA A 71 -9.23 -2.04 -0.04
C ALA A 71 -9.39 -1.75 -1.54
N VAL A 72 -8.32 -1.98 -2.30
CA VAL A 72 -8.25 -1.72 -3.74
C VAL A 72 -7.86 -2.94 -4.56
N GLY A 73 -7.19 -3.92 -3.97
CA GLY A 73 -6.71 -5.07 -4.73
C GLY A 73 -6.12 -6.18 -3.89
N VAL A 74 -5.72 -7.24 -4.57
CA VAL A 74 -5.02 -8.40 -4.00
C VAL A 74 -3.90 -8.83 -4.92
N LEU A 75 -2.85 -9.45 -4.34
CA LEU A 75 -1.82 -10.15 -5.09
C LEU A 75 -1.70 -11.58 -4.57
N GLU A 76 -1.71 -12.54 -5.49
CA GLU A 76 -1.42 -13.94 -5.25
C GLU A 76 0.03 -14.23 -5.63
N ALA A 77 0.81 -14.72 -4.68
CA ALA A 77 2.21 -15.06 -4.86
C ALA A 77 2.39 -16.58 -5.01
N LYS A 78 3.26 -16.98 -5.90
CA LYS A 78 3.63 -18.39 -6.13
C LYS A 78 5.14 -18.57 -6.07
N ARG A 79 5.58 -19.82 -5.95
CA ARG A 79 6.99 -20.19 -6.07
C ARG A 79 7.51 -19.81 -7.45
N GLU A 80 8.80 -19.54 -7.53
CA GLU A 80 9.49 -19.11 -8.75
C GLU A 80 9.32 -20.07 -9.94
N GLU A 81 9.15 -21.37 -9.67
CA GLU A 81 8.94 -22.41 -10.67
C GLU A 81 7.49 -22.56 -11.14
N THR A 82 6.56 -21.88 -10.47
CA THR A 82 5.12 -21.92 -10.82
C THR A 82 4.82 -20.84 -11.83
N ASP A 83 4.10 -21.20 -12.88
CA ASP A 83 3.57 -20.23 -13.83
C ASP A 83 2.54 -19.31 -13.14
N ALA A 84 2.90 -18.04 -12.98
CA ALA A 84 2.04 -17.04 -12.34
C ALA A 84 0.80 -16.66 -13.20
N PHE A 85 0.80 -17.04 -14.47
CA PHE A 85 -0.33 -16.84 -15.40
C PHE A 85 -1.22 -18.09 -15.53
N ALA A 86 -0.89 -19.20 -14.88
CA ALA A 86 -1.72 -20.40 -14.93
C ALA A 86 -3.16 -20.10 -14.52
N SER A 87 -4.14 -20.62 -15.27
CA SER A 87 -5.58 -20.36 -15.05
C SER A 87 -5.98 -20.51 -13.59
N LYS A 88 -5.46 -21.55 -12.92
CA LYS A 88 -5.75 -21.85 -11.52
C LYS A 88 -5.27 -20.75 -10.56
N VAL A 89 -4.14 -20.11 -10.85
CA VAL A 89 -3.58 -18.99 -10.06
C VAL A 89 -4.43 -17.73 -10.29
N CYS A 90 -4.75 -17.45 -11.54
CA CYS A 90 -5.61 -16.32 -11.91
C CYS A 90 -7.03 -16.46 -11.31
N GLU A 91 -7.61 -17.64 -11.34
CA GLU A 91 -8.94 -17.94 -10.73
C GLU A 91 -8.90 -17.78 -9.21
N GLN A 92 -7.83 -18.22 -8.55
CA GLN A 92 -7.63 -18.04 -7.11
C GLN A 92 -7.55 -16.56 -6.74
N ALA A 93 -6.74 -15.77 -7.45
CA ALA A 93 -6.64 -14.34 -7.23
C ALA A 93 -7.98 -13.61 -7.50
N ALA A 94 -8.71 -14.03 -8.52
CA ALA A 94 -10.05 -13.50 -8.83
C ALA A 94 -11.08 -13.85 -7.74
N LEU A 95 -11.01 -15.04 -7.15
CA LEU A 95 -11.84 -15.43 -6.00
C LEU A 95 -11.55 -14.52 -4.80
N TYR A 96 -10.29 -14.21 -4.53
CA TYR A 96 -9.90 -13.34 -3.44
C TYR A 96 -10.47 -11.92 -3.59
N ALA A 97 -10.44 -11.36 -4.80
CA ALA A 97 -11.02 -10.05 -5.07
C ALA A 97 -12.54 -9.98 -4.81
N ARG A 98 -13.25 -11.11 -4.89
CA ARG A 98 -14.68 -11.24 -4.58
C ARG A 98 -14.96 -11.53 -3.11
N SER A 99 -13.97 -12.00 -2.36
CA SER A 99 -14.09 -12.53 -1.00
C SER A 99 -13.75 -11.51 0.10
N VAL A 100 -13.90 -10.22 -0.16
CA VAL A 100 -13.56 -9.16 0.79
C VAL A 100 -14.51 -9.15 1.99
N PRO A 101 -13.99 -9.20 3.24
CA PRO A 101 -14.78 -9.06 4.45
C PRO A 101 -15.55 -7.74 4.51
N ASN A 102 -16.73 -7.74 5.14
CA ASN A 102 -17.55 -6.52 5.25
C ASN A 102 -16.98 -5.49 6.23
N ILE A 103 -16.02 -5.87 7.06
CA ILE A 103 -15.33 -4.95 7.99
C ILE A 103 -14.43 -3.96 7.25
N TYR A 104 -13.99 -4.29 6.04
CA TYR A 104 -13.15 -3.39 5.25
C TYR A 104 -13.99 -2.51 4.32
N GLN A 105 -13.67 -1.23 4.33
CA GLN A 105 -14.16 -0.31 3.31
C GLN A 105 -13.48 -0.63 1.97
N THR A 106 -14.19 -0.45 0.88
CA THR A 106 -13.67 -0.68 -0.47
C THR A 106 -14.09 0.46 -1.39
N TYR A 107 -13.31 0.77 -2.40
CA TYR A 107 -13.75 1.67 -3.46
C TYR A 107 -14.79 1.01 -4.36
N GLN A 108 -14.64 -0.30 -4.58
CA GLN A 108 -15.52 -1.09 -5.44
C GLN A 108 -15.53 -2.56 -4.98
N LYS A 109 -16.62 -3.28 -5.25
CA LYS A 109 -16.74 -4.74 -5.11
C LYS A 109 -17.22 -5.35 -6.44
N PRO A 110 -16.56 -6.39 -6.96
CA PRO A 110 -15.30 -6.99 -6.48
C PRO A 110 -14.15 -5.97 -6.49
N LEU A 111 -13.04 -6.29 -5.82
CA LEU A 111 -11.86 -5.40 -5.84
C LEU A 111 -11.39 -5.20 -7.29
N PRO A 112 -11.05 -3.95 -7.65
CA PRO A 112 -10.74 -3.63 -9.05
C PRO A 112 -9.40 -4.18 -9.52
N PHE A 113 -8.40 -4.29 -8.65
CA PHE A 113 -7.04 -4.60 -9.06
C PHE A 113 -6.57 -5.96 -8.54
N ILE A 114 -6.17 -6.82 -9.46
CA ILE A 114 -5.72 -8.17 -9.15
C ILE A 114 -4.36 -8.40 -9.75
N PHE A 115 -3.47 -8.97 -8.95
CA PHE A 115 -2.12 -9.28 -9.37
C PHE A 115 -1.82 -10.76 -9.11
N THR A 116 -0.99 -11.34 -9.96
CA THR A 116 -0.34 -12.63 -9.71
C THR A 116 1.15 -12.52 -9.97
N SER A 117 1.97 -13.19 -9.17
CA SER A 117 3.42 -13.15 -9.30
C SER A 117 4.10 -14.40 -8.75
N ASN A 118 5.26 -14.74 -9.30
CA ASN A 118 6.16 -15.76 -8.76
C ASN A 118 7.53 -15.18 -8.35
N GLY A 119 7.64 -13.84 -8.25
CA GLY A 119 8.89 -13.16 -7.96
C GLY A 119 9.84 -13.01 -9.17
N LYS A 120 9.45 -13.48 -10.35
CA LYS A 120 10.12 -13.23 -11.65
C LYS A 120 9.19 -12.55 -12.63
N GLU A 121 7.98 -13.04 -12.69
CA GLU A 121 6.90 -12.55 -13.54
C GLU A 121 5.85 -11.88 -12.70
N LEU A 122 5.23 -10.87 -13.25
CA LEU A 122 4.16 -10.12 -12.62
C LEU A 122 3.04 -9.87 -13.64
N TYR A 123 1.82 -10.23 -13.27
CA TYR A 123 0.64 -10.02 -14.09
C TYR A 123 -0.38 -9.18 -13.35
N PHE A 124 -1.11 -8.38 -14.11
CA PHE A 124 -2.13 -7.46 -13.61
C PHE A 124 -3.43 -7.62 -14.38
N CYS A 125 -4.54 -7.57 -13.67
CA CYS A 125 -5.88 -7.54 -14.22
C CYS A 125 -6.70 -6.41 -13.57
N ASP A 126 -7.34 -5.59 -14.39
CA ASP A 126 -8.31 -4.58 -13.93
C ASP A 126 -9.72 -5.12 -14.14
N PHE A 127 -10.40 -5.52 -13.06
CA PHE A 127 -11.75 -6.12 -13.09
C PHE A 127 -12.86 -5.16 -13.52
N ARG A 128 -12.56 -3.89 -13.71
CA ARG A 128 -13.53 -2.91 -14.23
C ARG A 128 -13.65 -2.95 -15.75
N GLU A 129 -12.61 -3.48 -16.41
CA GLU A 129 -12.63 -3.63 -17.88
C GLU A 129 -13.61 -4.75 -18.26
N PRO A 130 -14.51 -4.56 -19.25
CA PRO A 130 -15.50 -5.56 -19.65
C PRO A 130 -14.87 -6.90 -20.07
N ASP A 131 -13.73 -6.83 -20.77
CA ASP A 131 -12.96 -7.99 -21.21
C ASP A 131 -11.67 -8.12 -20.38
N SER A 132 -11.83 -8.07 -19.05
CA SER A 132 -10.69 -8.10 -18.15
C SER A 132 -9.89 -9.40 -18.28
N TYR A 133 -8.58 -9.29 -18.49
CA TYR A 133 -7.64 -10.41 -18.50
C TYR A 133 -6.31 -10.02 -17.88
N PHE A 134 -5.56 -11.01 -17.44
CA PHE A 134 -4.24 -10.79 -16.87
C PHE A 134 -3.23 -10.44 -17.97
N LYS A 135 -2.59 -9.27 -17.82
CA LYS A 135 -1.55 -8.74 -18.71
C LYS A 135 -0.21 -8.75 -17.97
N PRO A 136 0.90 -9.13 -18.62
CA PRO A 136 2.22 -8.98 -18.00
C PRO A 136 2.53 -7.49 -17.80
N ILE A 137 3.10 -7.17 -16.65
CA ILE A 137 3.58 -5.82 -16.32
C ILE A 137 5.02 -5.90 -15.80
N MET A 138 5.77 -4.80 -15.97
CA MET A 138 7.20 -4.76 -15.61
C MET A 138 7.44 -4.38 -14.15
N ALA A 139 6.48 -3.71 -13.52
CA ALA A 139 6.57 -3.25 -12.15
C ALA A 139 5.19 -3.16 -11.50
N ILE A 140 5.13 -3.23 -10.17
CA ILE A 140 3.91 -2.96 -9.42
C ILE A 140 3.56 -1.48 -9.60
N PRO A 141 2.31 -1.16 -9.95
CA PRO A 141 1.86 0.22 -10.06
C PRO A 141 1.98 0.95 -8.73
N THR A 142 2.38 2.21 -8.79
CA THR A 142 2.36 3.09 -7.63
C THR A 142 0.93 3.28 -7.11
N PRO A 143 0.74 3.59 -5.82
CA PRO A 143 -0.58 3.95 -5.28
C PRO A 143 -1.27 5.05 -6.08
N HIS A 144 -0.51 6.07 -6.52
CA HIS A 144 -1.02 7.18 -7.32
C HIS A 144 -1.57 6.71 -8.68
N GLU A 145 -0.87 5.82 -9.37
CA GLU A 145 -1.34 5.25 -10.64
C GLU A 145 -2.66 4.47 -10.47
N LEU A 146 -2.80 3.73 -9.37
CA LEU A 146 -4.05 3.01 -9.08
C LEU A 146 -5.19 3.97 -8.73
N VAL A 147 -4.94 5.02 -7.95
CA VAL A 147 -5.94 6.07 -7.64
C VAL A 147 -6.39 6.76 -8.92
N LYS A 148 -5.47 7.11 -9.81
CA LYS A 148 -5.77 7.68 -11.13
C LYS A 148 -6.62 6.73 -11.96
N LYS A 149 -6.30 5.43 -11.97
CA LYS A 149 -7.11 4.41 -12.66
C LYS A 149 -8.53 4.34 -12.09
N LEU A 150 -8.71 4.52 -10.78
CA LEU A 150 -10.03 4.54 -10.14
C LEU A 150 -10.85 5.79 -10.49
N GLY A 151 -10.25 6.79 -11.14
CA GLY A 151 -10.92 8.06 -11.43
C GLY A 151 -11.19 8.88 -10.17
N ILE A 152 -10.43 8.64 -9.11
CA ILE A 152 -10.54 9.37 -7.85
C ILE A 152 -9.60 10.56 -7.93
N GLU A 153 -10.10 11.74 -7.62
CA GLU A 153 -9.26 12.91 -7.44
C GLU A 153 -8.38 12.72 -6.20
N ASP A 154 -7.10 12.49 -6.40
CA ASP A 154 -6.13 12.50 -5.31
C ASP A 154 -5.69 13.94 -5.07
N THR A 155 -6.39 14.60 -4.17
CA THR A 155 -6.10 15.98 -3.74
C THR A 155 -4.64 16.17 -3.28
N PHE A 156 -3.96 15.08 -2.91
CA PHE A 156 -2.59 15.10 -2.39
C PHE A 156 -1.54 14.53 -3.36
N ALA A 157 -1.92 14.21 -4.61
CA ALA A 157 -1.03 13.63 -5.59
C ALA A 157 0.21 14.48 -5.87
N GLY A 158 0.03 15.81 -5.89
CA GLY A 158 1.12 16.77 -6.10
C GLY A 158 1.99 17.04 -4.87
N LEU A 159 1.62 16.51 -3.69
CA LEU A 159 2.33 16.79 -2.45
C LEU A 159 3.63 15.97 -2.34
N PRO A 160 4.81 16.59 -2.49
CA PRO A 160 6.07 15.86 -2.45
C PRO A 160 6.36 15.34 -1.04
N THR A 161 7.08 14.22 -0.95
CA THR A 161 7.52 13.65 0.33
C THR A 161 8.24 14.71 1.16
N LEU A 162 7.83 14.87 2.42
CA LEU A 162 8.47 15.81 3.34
C LEU A 162 9.90 15.36 3.62
N LYS A 163 10.87 16.27 3.40
CA LYS A 163 12.27 16.01 3.75
C LYS A 163 12.54 16.46 5.18
N LYS A 164 13.16 15.60 5.98
CA LYS A 164 13.50 15.88 7.38
C LYS A 164 14.54 16.99 7.55
N LYS A 165 15.34 17.28 6.51
CA LYS A 165 16.43 18.26 6.57
C LYS A 165 15.93 19.64 7.03
N GLY A 166 16.50 20.13 8.13
CA GLY A 166 16.14 21.43 8.72
C GLY A 166 14.96 21.40 9.70
N LEU A 167 14.34 20.22 9.88
CA LEU A 167 13.25 20.03 10.84
C LEU A 167 13.72 19.28 12.09
N ARG A 168 13.17 19.66 13.25
CA ARG A 168 13.25 18.85 14.46
C ARG A 168 12.39 17.59 14.30
N ASP A 169 12.74 16.50 15.01
CA ASP A 169 12.01 15.23 14.90
C ASP A 169 10.51 15.41 15.13
N CYS A 170 10.13 16.11 16.21
CA CYS A 170 8.72 16.38 16.53
C CYS A 170 7.98 17.21 15.46
N GLN A 171 8.66 18.09 14.73
CA GLN A 171 8.07 18.86 13.65
C GLN A 171 7.85 18.01 12.41
N TYR A 172 8.87 17.21 12.05
CA TYR A 172 8.79 16.27 10.95
C TYR A 172 7.66 15.26 11.14
N GLU A 173 7.62 14.65 12.33
CA GLU A 173 6.59 13.66 12.70
C GLU A 173 5.19 14.28 12.67
N ALA A 174 5.01 15.46 13.28
CA ALA A 174 3.72 16.15 13.33
C ALA A 174 3.17 16.48 11.93
N VAL A 175 4.00 16.97 11.01
CA VAL A 175 3.57 17.28 9.64
C VAL A 175 3.32 16.00 8.85
N THR A 176 4.16 14.98 9.00
CA THR A 176 3.99 13.70 8.31
C THR A 176 2.68 13.02 8.73
N GLU A 177 2.39 12.95 10.02
CA GLU A 177 1.15 12.33 10.52
C GLU A 177 -0.09 13.14 10.16
N LEU A 178 0.01 14.47 10.13
CA LEU A 178 -1.06 15.34 9.63
C LEU A 178 -1.39 15.02 8.16
N GLU A 179 -0.37 14.95 7.31
CA GLU A 179 -0.55 14.65 5.88
C GLU A 179 -1.12 13.25 5.67
N LYS A 180 -0.68 12.25 6.43
CA LYS A 180 -1.25 10.90 6.41
C LYS A 180 -2.73 10.92 6.82
N SER A 181 -3.08 11.64 7.88
CA SER A 181 -4.45 11.76 8.36
C SER A 181 -5.39 12.35 7.29
N PHE A 182 -4.96 13.41 6.61
CA PHE A 182 -5.75 14.01 5.53
C PHE A 182 -5.88 13.08 4.31
N ARG A 183 -4.80 12.41 3.93
CA ARG A 183 -4.83 11.39 2.84
C ARG A 183 -5.77 10.23 3.18
N ALA A 184 -5.89 9.87 4.46
CA ALA A 184 -6.85 8.87 4.95
C ALA A 184 -8.30 9.37 4.97
N GLY A 185 -8.57 10.60 4.49
CA GLY A 185 -9.91 11.18 4.41
C GLY A 185 -10.41 11.80 5.71
N GLN A 186 -9.53 11.97 6.70
CA GLN A 186 -9.88 12.73 7.91
C GLN A 186 -9.93 14.23 7.58
N ASN A 187 -11.00 14.91 7.94
CA ASN A 187 -11.16 16.35 7.69
C ASN A 187 -10.76 17.22 8.88
N ARG A 188 -10.30 16.61 9.95
CA ARG A 188 -9.82 17.28 11.18
C ARG A 188 -8.65 16.49 11.76
N ALA A 189 -7.63 17.22 12.23
CA ALA A 189 -6.50 16.63 12.95
C ALA A 189 -6.04 17.58 14.07
N LEU A 190 -5.49 17.00 15.13
CA LEU A 190 -4.92 17.75 16.25
C LEU A 190 -3.42 17.46 16.33
N MET A 191 -2.61 18.53 16.17
CA MET A 191 -1.17 18.45 16.42
C MET A 191 -0.85 18.97 17.82
N VAL A 192 -0.24 18.15 18.66
CA VAL A 192 0.20 18.51 20.00
C VAL A 192 1.72 18.59 20.07
N LEU A 193 2.25 19.78 20.32
CA LEU A 193 3.68 20.05 20.40
C LEU A 193 4.02 20.77 21.70
N ALA A 194 5.14 20.38 22.33
CA ALA A 194 5.61 21.02 23.56
C ALA A 194 5.90 22.52 23.38
N THR A 195 5.93 23.26 24.48
CA THR A 195 6.35 24.67 24.46
C THR A 195 7.81 24.75 23.98
N GLY A 196 8.10 25.69 23.09
CA GLY A 196 9.42 25.84 22.47
C GLY A 196 9.73 24.86 21.32
N ALA A 197 8.86 23.91 21.00
CA ALA A 197 9.04 22.97 19.89
C ALA A 197 8.89 23.60 18.48
N GLY A 198 8.47 24.88 18.41
CA GLY A 198 8.30 25.57 17.14
C GLY A 198 6.92 25.37 16.50
N LYS A 199 5.85 25.38 17.32
CA LYS A 199 4.45 25.22 16.89
C LYS A 199 4.08 26.08 15.70
N THR A 200 4.39 27.36 15.74
CA THR A 200 4.07 28.31 14.66
C THR A 200 4.76 27.91 13.35
N TYR A 201 6.05 27.59 13.41
CA TYR A 201 6.78 27.14 12.23
C TYR A 201 6.17 25.86 11.64
N THR A 202 5.84 24.87 12.48
CA THR A 202 5.21 23.62 12.06
C THR A 202 3.86 23.85 11.40
N ALA A 203 3.02 24.71 11.98
CA ALA A 203 1.72 25.09 11.42
C ALA A 203 1.86 25.81 10.08
N CYS A 204 2.79 26.79 9.99
CA CYS A 204 3.06 27.50 8.74
C CYS A 204 3.59 26.54 7.64
N LEU A 205 4.48 25.64 7.99
CA LEU A 205 4.98 24.64 7.05
C LEU A 205 3.86 23.74 6.53
N ALA A 206 3.02 23.22 7.42
CA ALA A 206 1.88 22.37 7.03
C ALA A 206 0.91 23.16 6.12
N ALA A 207 0.54 24.37 6.49
CA ALA A 207 -0.33 25.23 5.68
C ALA A 207 0.28 25.56 4.31
N TYR A 208 1.56 25.92 4.28
CA TYR A 208 2.27 26.20 3.03
C TYR A 208 2.26 24.99 2.09
N ARG A 209 2.54 23.79 2.61
CA ARG A 209 2.54 22.58 1.81
C ARG A 209 1.15 22.27 1.26
N MET A 210 0.11 22.36 2.09
CA MET A 210 -1.28 22.18 1.65
C MET A 210 -1.66 23.17 0.56
N LEU A 211 -1.42 24.46 0.75
CA LEU A 211 -1.78 25.51 -0.21
C LEU A 211 -0.95 25.47 -1.52
N SER A 212 0.28 24.96 -1.47
CA SER A 212 1.18 24.96 -2.63
C SER A 212 1.08 23.71 -3.49
N TYR A 213 0.63 22.59 -2.94
CA TYR A 213 0.71 21.29 -3.60
C TYR A 213 -0.60 20.51 -3.66
N THR A 214 -1.67 21.02 -3.04
CA THR A 214 -3.02 20.47 -3.20
C THR A 214 -3.89 21.47 -3.97
N PRO A 215 -4.65 21.03 -4.96
CA PRO A 215 -5.53 21.87 -5.75
C PRO A 215 -6.68 22.48 -4.93
#